data_73438f31ae283e3f9a96c32ed7add270
#
_entry.id   73438f31ae283e3f9a96c32ed7add270
#
_cell.length_a   1.000
_cell.length_b   1.000
_cell.length_c   1.000
_cell.angle_alpha   90.00
_cell.angle_beta   90.00
_cell.angle_gamma   90.00
#
_symmetry.space_group_name_H-M   'P 1'
#
loop_
_entity.id
_entity.type
_entity.pdbx_description
1 polymer ?
#
loop_
_entity_poly.entity_id
_entity_poly.type
_entity_poly.pdbx_seq_one_letter_code
_entity_poly.pdbx_strand_id
1 'polypeptide(L)'
;MRLQVGVLVACLPLLPLFGLSLEEPKEYIFPVYWNVPTFQCHKYGLNFSRVKDWGLQQNYQDEFRGEEIAILYDPGEFPALLPASGGRRIQRNGGVPQEGSLTRHLSLFQGHLEKLIPNVNFSGLAIIDFEHWRPVWRQNWGSLSPYRDFSRLIEKRRHPFWFSSMVEVEATYRYELGARVFLLDTLRLGKKLRPLAKWGYYGFPFCFNYTPYNNRAACSYEVQLDNDNMYWLFSETTAYYPSLYLKYNDMYSTKRQRFIKGRLEEAMRVAQEVPVYPYVWYKYHDNHQFITKEDMVNLLKIPKDYGCKGAVIWGASRDVNSREKCIALQSYLDEVIGPAVKDLHEETFREGISDHEVDENSEEEFDEDDMELKEKILSYDVRDFEV
;
A
#
# COMPACT_ATOMS: atom_id res chain seq x y z
N MET A 1 31.08 -44.59 68.19
CA MET A 1 30.89 -43.17 67.94
C MET A 1 30.19 -42.98 66.63
N ARG A 2 28.82 -42.80 66.64
CA ARG A 2 27.99 -42.61 65.45
C ARG A 2 27.68 -41.12 65.30
N LEU A 3 28.15 -40.51 64.21
CA LEU A 3 27.76 -39.17 63.84
C LEU A 3 26.37 -39.22 63.18
N GLN A 4 25.42 -38.51 63.76
CA GLN A 4 24.12 -38.16 63.11
C GLN A 4 24.34 -36.91 62.29
N VAL A 5 24.08 -37.03 60.94
CA VAL A 5 24.02 -35.87 60.05
C VAL A 5 22.54 -35.42 59.98
N GLY A 6 22.26 -34.28 60.57
CA GLY A 6 20.95 -33.62 60.47
C GLY A 6 20.78 -32.92 59.12
N VAL A 7 19.77 -33.30 58.37
CA VAL A 7 19.34 -32.62 57.13
C VAL A 7 18.42 -31.46 57.49
N LEU A 8 18.89 -30.24 57.29
CA LEU A 8 18.08 -29.03 57.36
C LEU A 8 17.28 -28.88 56.05
N VAL A 9 15.99 -29.10 56.10
CA VAL A 9 15.06 -28.76 54.98
C VAL A 9 14.72 -27.30 55.12
N ALA A 10 15.24 -26.46 54.19
CA ALA A 10 14.89 -25.06 54.08
C ALA A 10 13.57 -24.96 53.28
N CYS A 11 12.49 -24.56 53.95
CA CYS A 11 11.25 -24.15 53.30
C CYS A 11 11.44 -22.78 52.63
N LEU A 12 11.58 -22.75 51.33
CA LEU A 12 11.44 -21.51 50.54
C LEU A 12 9.96 -21.14 50.39
N PRO A 13 9.56 -19.88 50.66
CA PRO A 13 8.19 -19.45 50.42
C PRO A 13 7.91 -19.39 48.92
N LEU A 14 6.85 -20.06 48.46
CA LEU A 14 6.28 -19.91 47.14
C LEU A 14 5.72 -18.49 47.03
N LEU A 15 6.42 -17.62 46.30
CA LEU A 15 5.87 -16.35 45.83
C LEU A 15 4.81 -16.65 44.78
N PRO A 16 3.61 -16.04 44.83
CA PRO A 16 2.62 -16.18 43.80
C PRO A 16 3.17 -15.57 42.50
N LEU A 17 3.32 -16.39 41.46
CA LEU A 17 3.48 -15.93 40.10
C LEU A 17 2.23 -15.12 39.72
N PHE A 18 2.32 -13.79 39.80
CA PHE A 18 1.40 -12.94 39.10
C PHE A 18 1.51 -13.26 37.59
N GLY A 19 0.53 -14.00 37.10
CA GLY A 19 0.38 -14.23 35.68
C GLY A 19 0.17 -12.89 34.97
N LEU A 20 1.22 -12.39 34.33
CA LEU A 20 1.07 -11.43 33.23
C LEU A 20 0.28 -12.19 32.16
N SER A 21 -1.02 -11.93 32.08
CA SER A 21 -1.79 -12.30 30.91
C SER A 21 -1.23 -11.46 29.75
N LEU A 22 -0.38 -12.05 28.97
CA LEU A 22 -0.09 -11.55 27.64
C LEU A 22 -1.42 -11.66 26.90
N GLU A 23 -2.15 -10.55 26.76
CA GLU A 23 -3.26 -10.49 25.82
C GLU A 23 -2.69 -10.87 24.46
N GLU A 24 -3.20 -11.95 23.88
CA GLU A 24 -2.87 -12.30 22.49
C GLU A 24 -3.24 -11.11 21.61
N PRO A 25 -2.40 -10.76 20.63
CA PRO A 25 -2.68 -9.65 19.74
C PRO A 25 -4.01 -9.92 19.03
N LYS A 26 -4.98 -9.04 19.21
CA LYS A 26 -6.26 -9.11 18.50
C LYS A 26 -5.97 -9.02 17.00
N GLU A 27 -6.22 -10.08 16.27
CA GLU A 27 -6.17 -10.08 14.83
C GLU A 27 -7.43 -9.39 14.30
N TYR A 28 -7.27 -8.20 13.72
CA TYR A 28 -8.38 -7.49 13.09
C TYR A 28 -8.58 -8.01 11.67
N ILE A 29 -9.82 -8.34 11.32
CA ILE A 29 -10.18 -8.80 9.97
C ILE A 29 -9.85 -7.73 8.91
N PHE A 30 -9.93 -6.45 9.27
CA PHE A 30 -9.54 -5.32 8.43
C PHE A 30 -8.62 -4.37 9.22
N PRO A 31 -7.30 -4.64 9.27
CA PRO A 31 -6.35 -3.80 9.99
C PRO A 31 -6.21 -2.41 9.34
N VAL A 32 -6.17 -1.37 10.17
CA VAL A 32 -5.91 0.01 9.76
C VAL A 32 -4.55 0.43 10.31
N TYR A 33 -3.60 0.69 9.41
CA TYR A 33 -2.21 1.01 9.74
C TYR A 33 -2.00 2.50 9.92
N TRP A 34 -1.30 2.89 10.99
CA TRP A 34 -0.90 4.26 11.28
C TRP A 34 0.47 4.58 10.69
N ASN A 35 0.51 5.23 9.54
CA ASN A 35 1.74 5.66 8.87
C ASN A 35 1.86 7.19 8.85
N VAL A 36 1.70 7.80 10.02
CA VAL A 36 1.82 9.25 10.25
C VAL A 36 3.09 9.49 11.07
N PRO A 37 3.94 10.50 10.74
CA PRO A 37 5.20 10.75 11.43
C PRO A 37 5.00 11.46 12.80
N THR A 38 4.14 10.90 13.66
CA THR A 38 3.73 11.45 14.95
C THR A 38 4.83 11.40 16.02
N PHE A 39 5.89 10.62 15.81
CA PHE A 39 7.10 10.70 16.61
C PHE A 39 7.67 12.13 16.70
N GLN A 40 7.43 12.97 15.70
CA GLN A 40 7.84 14.39 15.72
C GLN A 40 7.11 15.20 16.80
N CYS A 41 5.98 14.73 17.30
CA CYS A 41 5.21 15.38 18.37
C CYS A 41 5.81 15.12 19.77
N HIS A 42 6.67 14.11 19.93
CA HIS A 42 7.29 13.76 21.21
C HIS A 42 8.09 14.93 21.80
N LYS A 43 8.76 15.73 20.97
CA LYS A 43 9.48 16.95 21.39
C LYS A 43 8.58 18.01 22.03
N TYR A 44 7.25 17.92 21.81
CA TYR A 44 6.25 18.79 22.42
C TYR A 44 5.54 18.15 23.62
N GLY A 45 5.98 16.96 24.05
CA GLY A 45 5.37 16.19 25.13
C GLY A 45 4.05 15.52 24.73
N LEU A 46 3.79 15.35 23.45
CA LEU A 46 2.58 14.70 22.91
C LEU A 46 2.93 13.31 22.37
N ASN A 47 2.20 12.30 22.82
CA ASN A 47 2.38 10.90 22.47
C ASN A 47 1.14 10.38 21.76
N PHE A 48 1.35 9.61 20.69
CA PHE A 48 0.31 9.00 19.87
C PHE A 48 0.19 7.47 20.08
N SER A 49 0.72 6.91 21.16
CA SER A 49 0.55 5.47 21.47
C SER A 49 -0.92 5.08 21.64
N ARG A 50 -1.79 6.05 21.95
CA ARG A 50 -3.26 5.88 22.05
C ARG A 50 -3.95 5.45 20.74
N VAL A 51 -3.28 5.52 19.59
CA VAL A 51 -3.87 5.00 18.34
C VAL A 51 -4.19 3.51 18.48
N LYS A 52 -3.40 2.77 19.28
CA LYS A 52 -3.64 1.34 19.56
C LYS A 52 -4.92 1.09 20.36
N ASP A 53 -5.32 2.02 21.23
CA ASP A 53 -6.57 1.93 22.02
C ASP A 53 -7.80 1.96 21.10
N TRP A 54 -7.68 2.53 19.92
CA TRP A 54 -8.70 2.54 18.86
C TRP A 54 -8.63 1.35 17.90
N GLY A 55 -7.66 0.45 18.07
CA GLY A 55 -7.46 -0.71 17.20
C GLY A 55 -6.60 -0.46 15.96
N LEU A 56 -5.91 0.71 15.85
CA LEU A 56 -4.97 0.93 14.75
C LEU A 56 -3.67 0.16 14.98
N GLN A 57 -3.09 -0.35 13.91
CA GLN A 57 -1.76 -0.94 13.89
C GLN A 57 -0.69 0.15 13.79
N GLN A 58 0.21 0.21 14.76
CA GLN A 58 1.24 1.22 14.85
C GLN A 58 2.58 0.58 15.16
N ASN A 59 3.63 1.00 14.48
CA ASN A 59 5.00 0.60 14.79
C ASN A 59 5.36 0.87 16.26
N TYR A 60 6.26 0.07 16.80
CA TYR A 60 6.71 0.21 18.17
C TYR A 60 7.24 1.63 18.44
N GLN A 61 6.90 2.18 19.61
CA GLN A 61 7.28 3.53 20.06
C GLN A 61 6.92 4.67 19.09
N ASP A 62 5.87 4.50 18.29
CA ASP A 62 5.43 5.50 17.31
C ASP A 62 6.48 5.79 16.22
N GLU A 63 7.37 4.83 15.94
CA GLU A 63 8.32 4.97 14.85
C GLU A 63 7.61 4.99 13.49
N PHE A 64 8.08 5.87 12.59
CA PHE A 64 7.50 6.00 11.25
C PHE A 64 7.73 4.77 10.37
N ARG A 65 8.79 4.02 10.64
CA ARG A 65 9.14 2.74 10.01
C ARG A 65 9.49 1.76 11.09
N GLY A 66 8.87 0.60 11.08
CA GLY A 66 9.09 -0.43 12.08
C GLY A 66 8.53 -1.77 11.62
N GLU A 67 8.04 -2.57 12.55
CA GLU A 67 7.63 -3.95 12.32
C GLU A 67 6.31 -4.10 11.55
N GLU A 68 5.39 -3.12 11.65
CA GLU A 68 4.08 -3.16 11.00
C GLU A 68 4.13 -2.63 9.57
N ILE A 69 4.80 -1.48 9.38
CA ILE A 69 4.81 -0.78 8.11
C ILE A 69 6.11 0.01 7.92
N ALA A 70 6.64 -0.03 6.70
CA ALA A 70 7.79 0.76 6.29
C ALA A 70 7.59 1.31 4.87
N ILE A 71 7.43 2.63 4.75
CA ILE A 71 7.44 3.33 3.47
C ILE A 71 8.85 3.85 3.18
N LEU A 72 9.36 3.53 1.99
CA LEU A 72 10.68 3.92 1.49
C LEU A 72 10.49 5.04 0.45
N TYR A 73 10.76 6.27 0.86
CA TYR A 73 10.68 7.43 -0.01
C TYR A 73 11.88 7.49 -0.95
N ASP A 74 11.61 7.44 -2.26
CA ASP A 74 12.58 7.57 -3.34
C ASP A 74 13.88 6.76 -3.07
N PRO A 75 13.78 5.45 -2.72
CA PRO A 75 14.92 4.67 -2.29
C PRO A 75 15.87 4.35 -3.44
N GLY A 76 17.16 4.24 -3.12
CA GLY A 76 18.20 4.05 -4.14
C GLY A 76 18.50 5.36 -4.88
N GLU A 77 18.74 5.27 -6.16
CA GLU A 77 19.00 6.42 -7.02
C GLU A 77 18.28 6.25 -8.37
N PHE A 78 16.95 6.28 -8.35
CA PHE A 78 16.16 6.29 -9.58
C PHE A 78 16.58 7.47 -10.48
N PRO A 79 16.61 7.30 -11.80
CA PRO A 79 16.75 8.41 -12.73
C PRO A 79 15.70 9.49 -12.47
N ALA A 80 16.11 10.76 -12.36
CA ALA A 80 15.14 11.83 -12.15
C ALA A 80 15.62 13.19 -12.67
N LEU A 81 14.67 14.02 -13.08
CA LEU A 81 14.85 15.43 -13.44
C LEU A 81 14.45 16.29 -12.23
N LEU A 82 15.39 16.53 -11.33
CA LEU A 82 15.13 17.25 -10.07
C LEU A 82 15.05 18.75 -10.32
N PRO A 83 14.15 19.46 -9.62
CA PRO A 83 14.06 20.92 -9.72
C PRO A 83 15.33 21.58 -9.17
N ALA A 84 15.80 22.63 -9.86
CA ALA A 84 16.91 23.48 -9.44
C ALA A 84 16.51 24.96 -9.54
N SER A 85 17.34 25.83 -8.97
CA SER A 85 17.12 27.28 -9.03
C SER A 85 17.04 27.79 -10.47
N GLY A 86 16.22 28.82 -10.71
CA GLY A 86 16.04 29.43 -12.03
C GLY A 86 15.30 28.56 -13.04
N GLY A 87 14.44 27.64 -12.57
CA GLY A 87 13.64 26.76 -13.47
C GLY A 87 14.42 25.67 -14.18
N ARG A 88 15.73 25.54 -13.89
CA ARG A 88 16.57 24.47 -14.42
C ARG A 88 16.24 23.13 -13.77
N ARG A 89 16.72 22.04 -14.38
CA ARG A 89 16.61 20.69 -13.85
C ARG A 89 17.98 20.05 -13.72
N ILE A 90 18.23 19.37 -12.60
CA ILE A 90 19.42 18.56 -12.38
C ILE A 90 19.07 17.13 -12.77
N GLN A 91 19.93 16.51 -13.57
CA GLN A 91 19.79 15.10 -13.92
C GLN A 91 20.44 14.25 -12.83
N ARG A 92 19.62 13.52 -12.09
CA ARG A 92 20.06 12.47 -11.18
C ARG A 92 20.09 11.16 -11.96
N ASN A 93 21.17 10.41 -11.89
CA ASN A 93 21.36 9.12 -12.54
C ASN A 93 20.84 9.10 -14.00
N GLY A 94 21.35 10.01 -14.84
CA GLY A 94 20.96 10.11 -16.25
C GLY A 94 19.66 10.87 -16.52
N GLY A 95 18.87 11.20 -15.51
CA GLY A 95 17.65 12.03 -15.61
C GLY A 95 16.40 11.31 -16.12
N VAL A 96 16.55 10.32 -17.00
CA VAL A 96 15.46 9.51 -17.58
C VAL A 96 15.79 8.02 -17.50
N PRO A 97 14.79 7.13 -17.46
CA PRO A 97 15.02 5.70 -17.21
C PRO A 97 16.04 5.04 -18.13
N GLN A 98 16.00 5.34 -19.43
CA GLN A 98 16.87 4.73 -20.44
C GLN A 98 18.33 5.18 -20.37
N GLU A 99 18.66 6.20 -19.59
CA GLU A 99 20.02 6.73 -19.42
C GLU A 99 20.60 6.44 -18.03
N GLY A 100 19.82 5.80 -17.16
CA GLY A 100 20.23 5.52 -15.79
C GLY A 100 21.15 4.31 -15.65
N SER A 101 21.99 4.33 -14.61
CA SER A 101 22.77 3.17 -14.17
C SER A 101 21.94 2.35 -13.17
N LEU A 102 21.40 1.22 -13.62
CA LEU A 102 20.65 0.29 -12.77
C LEU A 102 21.52 -0.26 -11.63
N THR A 103 22.77 -0.67 -11.94
CA THR A 103 23.70 -1.23 -10.94
C THR A 103 23.94 -0.25 -9.79
N ARG A 104 24.16 1.03 -10.10
CA ARG A 104 24.33 2.09 -9.09
C ARG A 104 23.06 2.25 -8.25
N HIS A 105 21.90 2.31 -8.90
CA HIS A 105 20.62 2.41 -8.21
C HIS A 105 20.39 1.25 -7.26
N LEU A 106 20.54 0.00 -7.70
CA LEU A 106 20.29 -1.19 -6.88
C LEU A 106 21.27 -1.30 -5.70
N SER A 107 22.55 -0.95 -5.89
CA SER A 107 23.51 -0.91 -4.79
C SER A 107 23.10 0.08 -3.69
N LEU A 108 22.66 1.28 -4.07
CA LEU A 108 22.15 2.28 -3.13
C LEU A 108 20.81 1.88 -2.50
N PHE A 109 19.93 1.26 -3.28
CA PHE A 109 18.66 0.73 -2.78
C PHE A 109 18.89 -0.33 -1.69
N GLN A 110 19.80 -1.26 -1.91
CA GLN A 110 20.16 -2.25 -0.90
C GLN A 110 20.61 -1.58 0.41
N GLY A 111 21.52 -0.62 0.35
CA GLY A 111 21.98 0.10 1.53
C GLY A 111 20.87 0.88 2.25
N HIS A 112 19.94 1.48 1.50
CA HIS A 112 18.76 2.13 2.08
C HIS A 112 17.83 1.10 2.75
N LEU A 113 17.59 -0.04 2.11
CA LEU A 113 16.74 -1.10 2.64
C LEU A 113 17.31 -1.69 3.94
N GLU A 114 18.60 -2.00 3.98
CA GLU A 114 19.27 -2.52 5.18
C GLU A 114 19.17 -1.56 6.37
N LYS A 115 19.22 -0.25 6.11
CA LYS A 115 19.07 0.78 7.13
C LYS A 115 17.62 1.00 7.57
N LEU A 116 16.68 1.00 6.63
CA LEU A 116 15.28 1.38 6.89
C LEU A 116 14.40 0.19 7.33
N ILE A 117 14.77 -1.02 6.93
CA ILE A 117 14.13 -2.29 7.32
C ILE A 117 15.25 -3.26 7.74
N PRO A 118 15.87 -3.09 8.92
CA PRO A 118 17.02 -3.91 9.33
C PRO A 118 16.65 -5.38 9.58
N ASN A 119 15.41 -5.67 10.01
CA ASN A 119 14.96 -7.02 10.28
C ASN A 119 14.78 -7.81 8.98
N VAL A 120 15.56 -8.86 8.77
CA VAL A 120 15.48 -9.74 7.58
C VAL A 120 14.17 -10.53 7.52
N ASN A 121 13.53 -10.77 8.66
CA ASN A 121 12.24 -11.47 8.80
C ASN A 121 11.05 -10.49 8.85
N PHE A 122 11.23 -9.24 8.45
CA PHE A 122 10.15 -8.28 8.38
C PHE A 122 9.03 -8.82 7.47
N SER A 123 7.80 -8.89 8.01
CA SER A 123 6.60 -9.43 7.34
C SER A 123 5.48 -8.38 7.16
N GLY A 124 5.73 -7.15 7.61
CA GLY A 124 4.80 -6.03 7.50
C GLY A 124 4.64 -5.47 6.09
N LEU A 125 3.99 -4.32 5.99
CA LEU A 125 3.79 -3.62 4.73
C LEU A 125 5.08 -2.90 4.31
N ALA A 126 5.60 -3.21 3.12
CA ALA A 126 6.80 -2.61 2.55
C ALA A 126 6.47 -1.83 1.28
N ILE A 127 6.48 -0.52 1.36
CA ILE A 127 6.03 0.36 0.28
C ILE A 127 7.20 1.11 -0.34
N ILE A 128 7.36 1.01 -1.66
CA ILE A 128 8.27 1.83 -2.43
C ILE A 128 7.51 3.04 -2.94
N ASP A 129 7.86 4.23 -2.44
CA ASP A 129 7.26 5.50 -2.87
C ASP A 129 8.21 6.20 -3.83
N PHE A 130 7.91 6.09 -5.12
CA PHE A 130 8.65 6.73 -6.20
C PHE A 130 7.68 7.39 -7.19
N GLU A 131 7.69 8.72 -7.27
CA GLU A 131 6.70 9.49 -8.02
C GLU A 131 7.31 10.44 -9.08
N HIS A 132 8.63 10.39 -9.33
CA HIS A 132 9.28 11.34 -10.26
C HIS A 132 8.83 11.16 -11.70
N TRP A 133 8.47 9.95 -12.12
CA TRP A 133 7.90 9.65 -13.43
C TRP A 133 7.01 8.40 -13.37
N ARG A 134 6.26 8.17 -14.44
CA ARG A 134 5.41 6.98 -14.60
C ARG A 134 5.98 6.08 -15.69
N PRO A 135 5.90 4.73 -15.54
CA PRO A 135 6.50 3.79 -16.48
C PRO A 135 5.86 3.84 -17.88
N VAL A 136 4.58 4.17 -17.97
CA VAL A 136 3.87 4.29 -19.25
C VAL A 136 4.12 5.69 -19.83
N TRP A 137 4.68 5.76 -21.03
CA TRP A 137 5.06 6.99 -21.70
C TRP A 137 3.97 8.06 -21.73
N ARG A 138 2.78 7.70 -22.21
CA ARG A 138 1.67 8.63 -22.36
C ARG A 138 1.15 9.20 -21.03
N GLN A 139 1.43 8.53 -19.89
CA GLN A 139 1.04 8.97 -18.57
C GLN A 139 1.95 10.07 -18.01
N ASN A 140 3.08 10.38 -18.64
CA ASN A 140 3.96 11.48 -18.26
C ASN A 140 3.47 12.81 -18.87
N TRP A 141 2.40 13.34 -18.36
CA TRP A 141 1.77 14.61 -18.75
C TRP A 141 1.86 15.66 -17.63
N GLY A 142 1.51 16.93 -17.93
CA GLY A 142 1.58 18.02 -16.97
C GLY A 142 3.00 18.26 -16.46
N SER A 143 3.22 18.25 -15.16
CA SER A 143 4.53 18.43 -14.53
C SER A 143 5.56 17.36 -14.92
N LEU A 144 5.11 16.21 -15.44
CA LEU A 144 5.98 15.10 -15.88
C LEU A 144 6.34 15.16 -17.37
N SER A 145 5.77 16.07 -18.16
CA SER A 145 6.08 16.19 -19.60
C SER A 145 7.58 16.37 -19.90
N PRO A 146 8.40 17.00 -19.04
CA PRO A 146 9.85 17.14 -19.28
C PRO A 146 10.59 15.81 -19.45
N TYR A 147 10.08 14.72 -18.88
CA TYR A 147 10.70 13.40 -19.10
C TYR A 147 10.57 12.93 -20.55
N ARG A 148 9.40 13.15 -21.18
CA ARG A 148 9.20 12.85 -22.60
C ARG A 148 10.01 13.77 -23.49
N ASP A 149 10.03 15.07 -23.17
CA ASP A 149 10.79 16.05 -23.96
C ASP A 149 12.29 15.78 -23.95
N PHE A 150 12.82 15.44 -22.76
CA PHE A 150 14.23 15.09 -22.63
C PHE A 150 14.57 13.78 -23.33
N SER A 151 13.71 12.77 -23.26
CA SER A 151 13.90 11.50 -23.97
C SER A 151 13.90 11.71 -25.50
N ARG A 152 12.98 12.53 -26.05
CA ARG A 152 12.99 12.90 -27.48
C ARG A 152 14.28 13.63 -27.87
N LEU A 153 14.77 14.54 -27.03
CA LEU A 153 16.01 15.26 -27.27
C LEU A 153 17.19 14.30 -27.35
N ILE A 154 17.26 13.30 -26.50
CA ILE A 154 18.31 12.27 -26.52
C ILE A 154 18.29 11.51 -27.86
N GLU A 155 17.12 11.01 -28.27
CA GLU A 155 17.00 10.24 -29.50
C GLU A 155 17.24 11.12 -30.76
N LYS A 156 16.81 12.37 -30.74
CA LYS A 156 17.14 13.31 -31.84
C LYS A 156 18.62 13.59 -31.96
N ARG A 157 19.37 13.61 -30.85
CA ARG A 157 20.85 13.74 -30.87
C ARG A 157 21.55 12.48 -31.39
N ARG A 158 21.03 11.30 -31.07
CA ARG A 158 21.53 10.01 -31.54
C ARG A 158 21.25 9.79 -33.03
N HIS A 159 20.11 10.33 -33.50
CA HIS A 159 19.58 10.14 -34.84
C HIS A 159 19.20 11.49 -35.50
N PRO A 160 20.21 12.34 -35.85
CA PRO A 160 19.94 13.71 -36.29
C PRO A 160 19.05 13.82 -37.53
N PHE A 161 19.03 12.79 -38.37
CA PHE A 161 18.30 12.77 -39.64
C PHE A 161 16.92 12.10 -39.56
N TRP A 162 16.53 11.57 -38.39
CA TRP A 162 15.23 10.94 -38.25
C TRP A 162 14.09 11.95 -38.21
N PHE A 163 12.96 11.56 -38.78
CA PHE A 163 11.72 12.30 -38.64
C PHE A 163 11.22 12.25 -37.19
N SER A 164 10.44 13.26 -36.79
CA SER A 164 9.92 13.36 -35.42
C SER A 164 9.12 12.14 -34.99
N SER A 165 8.39 11.51 -35.91
CA SER A 165 7.63 10.28 -35.63
C SER A 165 8.54 9.10 -35.26
N MET A 166 9.69 8.95 -35.95
CA MET A 166 10.66 7.89 -35.63
C MET A 166 11.32 8.15 -34.28
N VAL A 167 11.67 9.42 -33.99
CA VAL A 167 12.21 9.84 -32.68
C VAL A 167 11.22 9.55 -31.56
N GLU A 168 9.90 9.83 -31.79
CA GLU A 168 8.85 9.55 -30.78
C GLU A 168 8.75 8.06 -30.48
N VAL A 169 8.72 7.22 -31.50
CA VAL A 169 8.62 5.75 -31.36
C VAL A 169 9.79 5.21 -30.55
N GLU A 170 11.03 5.58 -30.93
CA GLU A 170 12.23 5.11 -30.24
C GLU A 170 12.34 5.64 -28.81
N ALA A 171 12.01 6.93 -28.60
CA ALA A 171 12.00 7.53 -27.26
C ALA A 171 11.00 6.82 -26.36
N THR A 172 9.80 6.52 -26.87
CA THR A 172 8.78 5.77 -26.13
C THR A 172 9.27 4.39 -25.74
N TYR A 173 9.74 3.63 -26.73
CA TYR A 173 10.22 2.25 -26.52
C TYR A 173 11.35 2.16 -25.49
N ARG A 174 12.39 2.98 -25.67
CA ARG A 174 13.54 2.96 -24.75
C ARG A 174 13.20 3.46 -23.36
N TYR A 175 12.35 4.47 -23.27
CA TYR A 175 11.86 4.98 -22.00
C TYR A 175 11.10 3.91 -21.21
N GLU A 176 10.10 3.27 -21.82
CA GLU A 176 9.27 2.27 -21.15
C GLU A 176 10.08 1.01 -20.80
N LEU A 177 11.01 0.60 -21.66
CA LEU A 177 11.93 -0.50 -21.35
C LEU A 177 12.83 -0.17 -20.15
N GLY A 178 13.42 1.02 -20.11
CA GLY A 178 14.23 1.48 -18.99
C GLY A 178 13.41 1.58 -17.70
N ALA A 179 12.21 2.15 -17.77
CA ALA A 179 11.30 2.26 -16.64
C ALA A 179 10.92 0.88 -16.07
N ARG A 180 10.60 -0.07 -16.96
CA ARG A 180 10.33 -1.45 -16.58
C ARG A 180 11.50 -2.07 -15.80
N VAL A 181 12.71 -1.95 -16.32
CA VAL A 181 13.90 -2.53 -15.68
C VAL A 181 14.12 -1.95 -14.28
N PHE A 182 14.07 -0.62 -14.14
CA PHE A 182 14.23 0.02 -12.82
C PHE A 182 13.19 -0.41 -11.83
N LEU A 183 11.90 -0.36 -12.17
CA LEU A 183 10.84 -0.70 -11.22
C LEU A 183 10.85 -2.19 -10.86
N LEU A 184 11.00 -3.06 -11.85
CA LEU A 184 10.94 -4.50 -11.64
C LEU A 184 12.12 -5.01 -10.81
N ASP A 185 13.34 -4.59 -11.14
CA ASP A 185 14.53 -5.10 -10.44
C ASP A 185 14.66 -4.52 -9.03
N THR A 186 14.16 -3.30 -8.79
CA THR A 186 14.03 -2.75 -7.44
C THR A 186 13.07 -3.59 -6.58
N LEU A 187 11.90 -3.90 -7.13
CA LEU A 187 10.90 -4.74 -6.45
C LEU A 187 11.46 -6.14 -6.15
N ARG A 188 12.09 -6.77 -7.13
CA ARG A 188 12.72 -8.10 -6.99
C ARG A 188 13.83 -8.11 -5.95
N LEU A 189 14.66 -7.06 -5.92
CA LEU A 189 15.71 -6.95 -4.90
C LEU A 189 15.10 -6.77 -3.50
N GLY A 190 14.03 -5.96 -3.35
CA GLY A 190 13.28 -5.85 -2.10
C GLY A 190 12.76 -7.20 -1.61
N LYS A 191 12.06 -7.93 -2.47
CA LYS A 191 11.55 -9.28 -2.19
C LYS A 191 12.65 -10.28 -1.83
N LYS A 192 13.79 -10.21 -2.52
CA LYS A 192 14.94 -11.08 -2.21
C LYS A 192 15.51 -10.83 -0.83
N LEU A 193 15.60 -9.54 -0.42
CA LEU A 193 16.23 -9.15 0.85
C LEU A 193 15.25 -9.20 2.04
N ARG A 194 13.94 -9.08 1.80
CA ARG A 194 12.85 -9.17 2.81
C ARG A 194 11.70 -10.01 2.24
N PRO A 195 11.87 -11.33 2.17
CA PRO A 195 10.95 -12.21 1.43
C PRO A 195 9.56 -12.35 2.05
N LEU A 196 9.42 -12.06 3.35
CA LEU A 196 8.13 -12.16 4.04
C LEU A 196 7.32 -10.86 3.97
N ALA A 197 7.92 -9.76 3.53
CA ALA A 197 7.27 -8.45 3.45
C ALA A 197 6.23 -8.40 2.32
N LYS A 198 5.21 -7.58 2.55
CA LYS A 198 4.16 -7.29 1.56
C LYS A 198 4.60 -6.12 0.68
N TRP A 199 5.29 -6.43 -0.43
CA TRP A 199 5.93 -5.47 -1.32
C TRP A 199 5.02 -4.93 -2.41
N GLY A 200 5.05 -3.61 -2.61
CA GLY A 200 4.42 -2.93 -3.73
C GLY A 200 4.85 -1.48 -3.84
N TYR A 201 4.45 -0.85 -4.94
CA TYR A 201 4.65 0.58 -5.15
C TYR A 201 3.43 1.38 -4.69
N TYR A 202 3.69 2.53 -4.04
CA TYR A 202 2.63 3.49 -3.73
C TYR A 202 1.97 4.01 -5.02
N GLY A 203 0.63 4.15 -4.97
CA GLY A 203 -0.17 4.75 -6.02
C GLY A 203 -0.61 3.79 -7.13
N PHE A 204 -0.06 2.58 -7.20
CA PHE A 204 -0.44 1.60 -8.22
C PHE A 204 -1.58 0.66 -7.78
N PRO A 205 -2.43 0.23 -8.74
CA PRO A 205 -2.51 0.66 -10.13
C PRO A 205 -3.06 2.09 -10.26
N PHE A 206 -2.64 2.81 -11.31
CA PHE A 206 -3.20 4.15 -11.58
C PHE A 206 -4.61 4.05 -12.16
N CYS A 207 -5.47 5.00 -11.78
CA CYS A 207 -6.83 5.10 -12.33
C CYS A 207 -7.09 6.43 -13.07
N PHE A 208 -6.57 7.54 -12.59
CA PHE A 208 -6.74 8.89 -13.15
C PHE A 208 -8.20 9.33 -13.33
N ASN A 209 -9.14 8.75 -12.57
CA ASN A 209 -10.50 9.26 -12.49
C ASN A 209 -10.49 10.63 -11.77
N TYR A 210 -11.33 11.56 -12.17
CA TYR A 210 -11.39 12.94 -11.63
C TYR A 210 -10.06 13.71 -11.73
N THR A 211 -9.50 13.75 -12.93
CA THR A 211 -8.46 14.72 -13.31
C THR A 211 -9.11 15.92 -14.04
N PRO A 212 -8.37 17.00 -14.33
CA PRO A 212 -8.88 18.11 -15.13
C PRO A 212 -9.49 17.69 -16.47
N TYR A 213 -9.10 16.56 -17.02
CA TYR A 213 -9.54 16.04 -18.31
C TYR A 213 -10.40 14.77 -18.22
N ASN A 214 -10.66 14.27 -17.02
CA ASN A 214 -11.44 13.05 -16.79
C ASN A 214 -12.31 13.20 -15.54
N ASN A 215 -13.63 13.19 -15.70
CA ASN A 215 -14.63 13.25 -14.63
C ASN A 215 -15.41 11.94 -14.46
N ARG A 216 -14.92 10.85 -15.02
CA ARG A 216 -15.61 9.54 -14.93
C ARG A 216 -15.40 8.94 -13.54
N ALA A 217 -16.39 8.23 -13.04
CA ALA A 217 -16.27 7.50 -11.78
C ALA A 217 -15.28 6.34 -11.94
N ALA A 218 -15.40 5.53 -13.00
CA ALA A 218 -14.50 4.44 -13.32
C ALA A 218 -13.23 4.92 -14.03
N CYS A 219 -12.20 4.08 -14.04
CA CYS A 219 -11.03 4.29 -14.88
C CYS A 219 -11.40 4.23 -16.36
N SER A 220 -10.73 5.03 -17.19
CA SER A 220 -10.93 4.94 -18.64
C SER A 220 -10.36 3.62 -19.16
N TYR A 221 -10.94 3.15 -20.27
CA TYR A 221 -10.48 1.92 -20.92
C TYR A 221 -8.99 1.97 -21.28
N GLU A 222 -8.49 3.13 -21.74
CA GLU A 222 -7.08 3.30 -22.07
C GLU A 222 -6.17 3.16 -20.83
N VAL A 223 -6.64 3.58 -19.65
CA VAL A 223 -5.88 3.39 -18.39
C VAL A 223 -5.92 1.94 -17.94
N GLN A 224 -7.04 1.25 -18.13
CA GLN A 224 -7.13 -0.18 -17.87
C GLN A 224 -6.16 -0.96 -18.78
N LEU A 225 -6.11 -0.64 -20.09
CA LEU A 225 -5.11 -1.24 -20.99
C LEU A 225 -3.67 -0.94 -20.60
N ASP A 226 -3.38 0.27 -20.11
CA ASP A 226 -2.04 0.58 -19.59
C ASP A 226 -1.70 -0.32 -18.41
N ASN A 227 -2.64 -0.51 -17.48
CA ASN A 227 -2.45 -1.38 -16.33
C ASN A 227 -2.29 -2.84 -16.76
N ASP A 228 -3.05 -3.32 -17.75
CA ASP A 228 -2.90 -4.67 -18.31
C ASP A 228 -1.50 -4.86 -18.92
N ASN A 229 -0.99 -3.86 -19.65
CA ASN A 229 0.35 -3.86 -20.21
C ASN A 229 1.45 -3.79 -19.13
N MET A 230 1.12 -3.43 -17.88
CA MET A 230 2.02 -3.44 -16.73
C MET A 230 2.00 -4.75 -15.95
N TYR A 231 1.39 -5.81 -16.47
CA TYR A 231 1.37 -7.13 -15.82
C TYR A 231 2.76 -7.62 -15.40
N TRP A 232 3.81 -7.25 -16.14
CA TRP A 232 5.21 -7.54 -15.78
C TRP A 232 5.63 -6.99 -14.39
N LEU A 233 5.02 -5.91 -13.89
CA LEU A 233 5.23 -5.38 -12.54
C LEU A 233 4.26 -6.04 -11.57
N PHE A 234 2.99 -6.13 -11.97
CA PHE A 234 1.91 -6.59 -11.11
C PHE A 234 2.03 -8.07 -10.75
N SER A 235 2.54 -8.91 -11.64
CA SER A 235 2.82 -10.33 -11.33
C SER A 235 3.93 -10.55 -10.30
N GLU A 236 4.75 -9.54 -10.05
CA GLU A 236 5.80 -9.59 -9.02
C GLU A 236 5.40 -8.87 -7.72
N THR A 237 4.32 -8.09 -7.74
CA THR A 237 3.81 -7.36 -6.59
C THR A 237 3.16 -8.32 -5.58
N THR A 238 3.45 -8.15 -4.28
CA THR A 238 2.85 -8.98 -3.22
C THR A 238 1.86 -8.22 -2.33
N ALA A 239 1.69 -6.91 -2.57
CA ALA A 239 0.61 -6.10 -2.04
C ALA A 239 0.44 -4.83 -2.88
N TYR A 240 -0.80 -4.33 -3.02
CA TYR A 240 -1.11 -3.10 -3.74
C TYR A 240 -1.44 -1.96 -2.80
N TYR A 241 -0.98 -0.76 -3.15
CA TYR A 241 -1.12 0.44 -2.35
C TYR A 241 -1.73 1.61 -3.14
N PRO A 242 -2.98 1.48 -3.66
CA PRO A 242 -3.62 2.56 -4.41
C PRO A 242 -3.86 3.77 -3.52
N SER A 243 -3.80 4.97 -4.10
CA SER A 243 -4.05 6.23 -3.38
C SER A 243 -5.52 6.63 -3.46
N LEU A 244 -6.13 6.89 -2.29
CA LEU A 244 -7.50 7.37 -2.16
C LEU A 244 -7.55 8.81 -1.60
N TYR A 245 -6.52 9.64 -1.84
CA TYR A 245 -6.48 11.01 -1.33
C TYR A 245 -7.59 11.85 -1.94
N LEU A 246 -8.49 12.36 -1.09
CA LEU A 246 -9.66 13.12 -1.48
C LEU A 246 -9.33 14.60 -1.74
N LYS A 247 -10.16 15.24 -2.56
CA LYS A 247 -10.24 16.70 -2.70
C LYS A 247 -11.53 17.22 -2.10
N TYR A 248 -11.48 18.42 -1.55
CA TYR A 248 -12.66 19.12 -1.04
C TYR A 248 -13.38 19.86 -2.16
N ASN A 249 -12.62 20.70 -2.89
CA ASN A 249 -13.15 21.53 -3.96
C ASN A 249 -13.58 20.68 -5.16
N ASP A 250 -14.67 21.07 -5.82
CA ASP A 250 -15.23 20.39 -7.00
C ASP A 250 -15.68 18.94 -6.79
N MET A 251 -15.69 18.46 -5.53
CA MET A 251 -16.08 17.09 -5.17
C MET A 251 -17.03 17.08 -3.96
N TYR A 252 -18.34 17.04 -4.20
CA TYR A 252 -19.33 16.75 -3.15
C TYR A 252 -19.27 15.27 -2.70
N SER A 253 -19.89 14.92 -1.57
CA SER A 253 -19.73 13.60 -0.92
C SER A 253 -19.95 12.42 -1.86
N THR A 254 -21.05 12.37 -2.64
CA THR A 254 -21.30 11.27 -3.58
C THR A 254 -20.25 11.18 -4.70
N LYS A 255 -19.64 12.29 -5.10
CA LYS A 255 -18.57 12.30 -6.10
C LYS A 255 -17.26 11.75 -5.49
N ARG A 256 -16.97 12.05 -4.21
CA ARG A 256 -15.85 11.45 -3.49
C ARG A 256 -16.01 9.94 -3.32
N GLN A 257 -17.21 9.48 -2.98
CA GLN A 257 -17.50 8.04 -2.93
C GLN A 257 -17.27 7.35 -4.28
N ARG A 258 -17.75 7.95 -5.39
CA ARG A 258 -17.50 7.41 -6.75
C ARG A 258 -16.02 7.38 -7.10
N PHE A 259 -15.26 8.39 -6.67
CA PHE A 259 -13.81 8.42 -6.83
C PHE A 259 -13.12 7.25 -6.12
N ILE A 260 -13.51 6.98 -4.85
CA ILE A 260 -13.00 5.86 -4.06
C ILE A 260 -13.33 4.54 -4.78
N LYS A 261 -14.62 4.32 -5.12
CA LYS A 261 -15.10 3.09 -5.76
C LYS A 261 -14.37 2.79 -7.05
N GLY A 262 -14.28 3.76 -7.98
CA GLY A 262 -13.62 3.53 -9.25
C GLY A 262 -12.14 3.19 -9.15
N ARG A 263 -11.42 3.73 -8.16
CA ARG A 263 -10.03 3.36 -7.89
C ARG A 263 -9.90 1.95 -7.31
N LEU A 264 -10.83 1.58 -6.43
CA LEU A 264 -10.85 0.24 -5.85
C LEU A 264 -11.27 -0.82 -6.86
N GLU A 265 -12.26 -0.54 -7.72
CA GLU A 265 -12.65 -1.43 -8.83
C GLU A 265 -11.44 -1.80 -9.69
N GLU A 266 -10.64 -0.81 -10.08
CA GLU A 266 -9.43 -1.07 -10.86
C GLU A 266 -8.36 -1.79 -10.05
N ALA A 267 -8.15 -1.40 -8.80
CA ALA A 267 -7.17 -2.05 -7.94
C ALA A 267 -7.51 -3.53 -7.73
N MET A 268 -8.77 -3.86 -7.45
CA MET A 268 -9.23 -5.24 -7.26
C MET A 268 -9.19 -6.03 -8.57
N ARG A 269 -9.54 -5.41 -9.72
CA ARG A 269 -9.43 -6.04 -11.03
C ARG A 269 -8.01 -6.49 -11.35
N VAL A 270 -7.03 -5.63 -11.06
CA VAL A 270 -5.61 -5.91 -11.33
C VAL A 270 -5.03 -6.85 -10.27
N ALA A 271 -5.43 -6.69 -9.01
CA ALA A 271 -4.84 -7.42 -7.89
C ALA A 271 -5.23 -8.90 -7.87
N GLN A 272 -6.43 -9.25 -8.35
CA GLN A 272 -6.97 -10.59 -8.23
C GLN A 272 -6.94 -11.07 -6.75
N GLU A 273 -6.07 -12.01 -6.39
CA GLU A 273 -5.92 -12.54 -5.03
C GLU A 273 -4.86 -11.82 -4.19
N VAL A 274 -4.06 -10.92 -4.80
CA VAL A 274 -3.02 -10.17 -4.09
C VAL A 274 -3.66 -9.12 -3.18
N PRO A 275 -3.26 -9.01 -1.89
CA PRO A 275 -3.90 -8.10 -0.95
C PRO A 275 -3.74 -6.62 -1.34
N VAL A 276 -4.80 -5.86 -1.13
CA VAL A 276 -4.88 -4.41 -1.41
C VAL A 276 -5.00 -3.64 -0.09
N TYR A 277 -4.13 -2.66 0.10
CA TYR A 277 -4.09 -1.75 1.26
C TYR A 277 -4.08 -0.30 0.77
N PRO A 278 -5.24 0.32 0.51
CA PRO A 278 -5.29 1.69 0.01
C PRO A 278 -4.72 2.69 1.00
N TYR A 279 -4.01 3.69 0.48
CA TYR A 279 -3.51 4.82 1.23
C TYR A 279 -4.58 5.91 1.34
N VAL A 280 -4.80 6.36 2.55
CA VAL A 280 -5.76 7.38 2.95
C VAL A 280 -5.02 8.53 3.62
N TRP A 281 -5.24 9.77 3.20
CA TRP A 281 -4.76 10.93 3.94
C TRP A 281 -5.92 11.54 4.74
N TYR A 282 -5.70 11.80 6.02
CA TYR A 282 -6.70 12.41 6.91
C TYR A 282 -6.97 13.91 6.63
N LYS A 283 -6.35 14.44 5.56
CA LYS A 283 -6.59 15.79 5.05
C LYS A 283 -6.99 15.74 3.58
N TYR A 284 -7.80 16.73 3.18
CA TYR A 284 -8.03 16.94 1.75
C TYR A 284 -6.76 17.41 1.06
N HIS A 285 -6.48 16.85 -0.11
CA HIS A 285 -5.24 17.08 -0.85
C HIS A 285 -5.08 18.53 -1.35
N ASP A 286 -6.19 19.22 -1.63
CA ASP A 286 -6.21 20.54 -2.25
C ASP A 286 -6.20 21.69 -1.25
N ASN A 287 -6.85 21.57 -0.09
CA ASN A 287 -6.95 22.65 0.90
C ASN A 287 -6.28 22.34 2.25
N HIS A 288 -5.81 21.10 2.44
CA HIS A 288 -5.13 20.59 3.65
C HIS A 288 -5.96 20.69 4.94
N GLN A 289 -7.28 20.85 4.86
CA GLN A 289 -8.16 20.72 6.00
C GLN A 289 -8.36 19.26 6.37
N PHE A 290 -8.66 18.97 7.63
CA PHE A 290 -9.08 17.64 8.04
C PHE A 290 -10.32 17.21 7.26
N ILE A 291 -10.37 15.95 6.84
CA ILE A 291 -11.55 15.43 6.16
C ILE A 291 -12.71 15.29 7.14
N THR A 292 -13.94 15.33 6.64
CA THR A 292 -15.12 15.16 7.49
C THR A 292 -15.21 13.76 8.06
N LYS A 293 -15.96 13.57 9.15
CA LYS A 293 -16.25 12.24 9.71
C LYS A 293 -16.89 11.32 8.67
N GLU A 294 -17.84 11.83 7.87
CA GLU A 294 -18.45 11.07 6.78
C GLU A 294 -17.43 10.55 5.77
N ASP A 295 -16.51 11.42 5.33
CA ASP A 295 -15.49 11.03 4.37
C ASP A 295 -14.46 10.05 4.96
N MET A 296 -14.13 10.16 6.27
CA MET A 296 -13.27 9.20 6.96
C MET A 296 -13.93 7.82 7.02
N VAL A 297 -15.19 7.75 7.38
CA VAL A 297 -15.97 6.50 7.40
C VAL A 297 -16.00 5.89 5.99
N ASN A 298 -16.29 6.68 4.95
CA ASN A 298 -16.30 6.21 3.57
C ASN A 298 -14.93 5.67 3.11
N LEU A 299 -13.83 6.30 3.53
CA LEU A 299 -12.47 5.90 3.19
C LEU A 299 -12.03 4.59 3.87
N LEU A 300 -12.69 4.18 4.93
CA LEU A 300 -12.43 2.92 5.62
C LEU A 300 -13.45 1.83 5.24
N LYS A 301 -14.74 2.17 5.24
CA LYS A 301 -15.82 1.20 4.97
C LYS A 301 -15.85 0.76 3.50
N ILE A 302 -15.77 1.68 2.53
CA ILE A 302 -15.82 1.30 1.12
C ILE A 302 -14.67 0.34 0.75
N PRO A 303 -13.39 0.55 1.14
CA PRO A 303 -12.34 -0.45 0.92
C PRO A 303 -12.64 -1.82 1.53
N LYS A 304 -13.18 -1.86 2.75
CA LYS A 304 -13.60 -3.12 3.39
C LYS A 304 -14.67 -3.82 2.54
N ASP A 305 -15.72 -3.10 2.16
CA ASP A 305 -16.83 -3.65 1.35
C ASP A 305 -16.37 -4.16 -0.02
N TYR A 306 -15.27 -3.60 -0.57
CA TYR A 306 -14.62 -4.06 -1.80
C TYR A 306 -13.63 -5.22 -1.60
N GLY A 307 -13.48 -5.73 -0.38
CA GLY A 307 -12.61 -6.88 -0.08
C GLY A 307 -11.12 -6.54 0.08
N CYS A 308 -10.76 -5.26 0.24
CA CYS A 308 -9.39 -4.89 0.61
C CYS A 308 -8.99 -5.55 1.94
N LYS A 309 -7.70 -5.81 2.13
CA LYS A 309 -7.17 -6.50 3.31
C LYS A 309 -6.71 -5.56 4.43
N GLY A 310 -7.09 -4.30 4.37
CA GLY A 310 -6.81 -3.25 5.33
C GLY A 310 -6.68 -1.90 4.66
N ALA A 311 -6.33 -0.86 5.42
CA ALA A 311 -6.07 0.49 4.92
C ALA A 311 -4.87 1.12 5.62
N VAL A 312 -4.21 2.10 4.98
CA VAL A 312 -3.08 2.83 5.55
C VAL A 312 -3.45 4.30 5.71
N ILE A 313 -3.51 4.79 6.94
CA ILE A 313 -3.68 6.22 7.24
C ILE A 313 -2.29 6.87 7.21
N TRP A 314 -2.10 7.76 6.24
CA TRP A 314 -0.86 8.47 6.02
C TRP A 314 -0.98 9.96 6.40
N GLY A 315 0.15 10.57 6.74
CA GLY A 315 0.28 12.01 6.95
C GLY A 315 1.67 12.53 6.60
N ALA A 316 1.74 13.79 6.19
CA ALA A 316 2.99 14.44 5.86
C ALA A 316 3.69 15.00 7.11
N SER A 317 5.04 15.07 7.09
CA SER A 317 5.82 15.69 8.17
C SER A 317 5.40 17.13 8.47
N ARG A 318 4.94 17.88 7.45
CA ARG A 318 4.40 19.26 7.61
C ARG A 318 3.10 19.31 8.41
N ASP A 319 2.39 18.19 8.55
CA ASP A 319 1.12 18.10 9.26
C ASP A 319 1.31 18.03 10.78
N VAL A 320 2.52 17.70 11.24
CA VAL A 320 2.90 17.49 12.65
C VAL A 320 4.16 18.26 13.05
N ASN A 321 4.52 19.32 12.32
CA ASN A 321 5.78 20.03 12.53
C ASN A 321 5.68 21.19 13.56
N SER A 322 4.52 21.38 14.22
CA SER A 322 4.35 22.31 15.34
C SER A 322 3.49 21.69 16.46
N ARG A 323 3.57 22.27 17.67
CA ARG A 323 2.79 21.81 18.82
C ARG A 323 1.29 21.90 18.56
N GLU A 324 0.83 22.99 17.95
CA GLU A 324 -0.57 23.24 17.63
C GLU A 324 -1.12 22.19 16.66
N LYS A 325 -0.34 21.84 15.63
CA LYS A 325 -0.71 20.79 14.66
C LYS A 325 -0.76 19.40 15.29
N CYS A 326 0.16 19.10 16.21
CA CYS A 326 0.13 17.84 16.94
C CYS A 326 -1.11 17.75 17.84
N ILE A 327 -1.48 18.84 18.56
CA ILE A 327 -2.70 18.89 19.37
C ILE A 327 -3.93 18.72 18.48
N ALA A 328 -4.01 19.46 17.38
CA ALA A 328 -5.14 19.37 16.45
C ALA A 328 -5.30 17.95 15.88
N LEU A 329 -4.20 17.27 15.54
CA LEU A 329 -4.24 15.89 15.08
C LEU A 329 -4.68 14.94 16.19
N GLN A 330 -4.25 15.17 17.45
CA GLN A 330 -4.67 14.34 18.59
C GLN A 330 -6.18 14.46 18.84
N SER A 331 -6.75 15.69 18.82
CA SER A 331 -8.19 15.88 18.92
C SER A 331 -8.92 15.21 17.75
N TYR A 332 -8.40 15.36 16.53
CA TYR A 332 -9.01 14.74 15.35
C TYR A 332 -8.93 13.20 15.38
N LEU A 333 -7.86 12.64 15.94
CA LEU A 333 -7.76 11.20 16.20
C LEU A 333 -8.87 10.74 17.17
N ASP A 334 -9.01 11.44 18.29
CA ASP A 334 -9.97 11.06 19.34
C ASP A 334 -11.45 11.28 18.93
N GLU A 335 -11.72 12.30 18.09
CA GLU A 335 -13.08 12.69 17.69
C GLU A 335 -13.56 12.03 16.39
N VAL A 336 -12.64 11.67 15.48
CA VAL A 336 -13.02 11.23 14.13
C VAL A 336 -12.37 9.90 13.75
N ILE A 337 -11.02 9.81 13.72
CA ILE A 337 -10.34 8.61 13.22
C ILE A 337 -10.61 7.41 14.13
N GLY A 338 -10.37 7.57 15.43
CA GLY A 338 -10.51 6.51 16.42
C GLY A 338 -11.93 5.90 16.44
N PRO A 339 -12.98 6.73 16.61
CA PRO A 339 -14.35 6.24 16.52
C PRO A 339 -14.68 5.55 15.20
N ALA A 340 -14.22 6.08 14.05
CA ALA A 340 -14.49 5.47 12.75
C ALA A 340 -13.83 4.09 12.60
N VAL A 341 -12.61 3.90 13.12
CA VAL A 341 -11.91 2.61 13.12
C VAL A 341 -12.58 1.62 14.08
N LYS A 342 -12.96 2.09 15.26
CA LYS A 342 -13.64 1.25 16.25
C LYS A 342 -14.99 0.75 15.72
N ASP A 343 -15.81 1.65 15.17
CA ASP A 343 -17.12 1.31 14.60
C ASP A 343 -16.96 0.28 13.45
N LEU A 344 -15.93 0.45 12.60
CA LEU A 344 -15.60 -0.48 11.52
C LEU A 344 -15.28 -1.89 12.03
N HIS A 345 -14.47 -1.99 13.10
CA HIS A 345 -14.09 -3.28 13.68
C HIS A 345 -15.28 -3.96 14.39
N GLU A 346 -16.14 -3.20 15.06
CA GLU A 346 -17.35 -3.74 15.70
C GLU A 346 -18.36 -4.26 14.66
N GLU A 347 -18.54 -3.55 13.53
CA GLU A 347 -19.38 -4.00 12.42
C GLU A 347 -18.85 -5.29 11.81
N THR A 348 -17.54 -5.35 11.53
CA THR A 348 -16.87 -6.54 10.97
C THR A 348 -17.01 -7.76 11.87
N PHE A 349 -16.90 -7.57 13.20
CA PHE A 349 -17.06 -8.66 14.16
C PHE A 349 -18.48 -9.20 14.16
N ARG A 350 -19.52 -8.35 14.06
CA ARG A 350 -20.92 -8.78 13.98
C ARG A 350 -21.24 -9.55 12.71
N GLU A 351 -20.70 -9.10 11.57
CA GLU A 351 -20.85 -9.79 10.29
C GLU A 351 -20.22 -11.19 10.32
N GLY A 352 -19.00 -11.33 10.86
CA GLY A 352 -18.34 -12.63 10.99
C GLY A 352 -19.07 -13.62 11.90
N ILE A 353 -19.78 -13.16 12.93
CA ILE A 353 -20.63 -14.04 13.76
C ILE A 353 -21.87 -14.50 12.99
N SER A 354 -22.51 -13.62 12.21
CA SER A 354 -23.70 -13.98 11.45
C SER A 354 -23.41 -15.01 10.36
N ASP A 355 -22.25 -14.94 9.74
CA ASP A 355 -21.84 -15.90 8.70
C ASP A 355 -21.55 -17.30 9.30
N HIS A 356 -20.99 -17.37 10.51
CA HIS A 356 -20.80 -18.64 11.24
C HIS A 356 -22.10 -19.27 11.71
N GLU A 357 -23.08 -18.46 12.16
CA GLU A 357 -24.38 -18.97 12.58
C GLU A 357 -25.24 -19.49 11.41
N VAL A 358 -25.00 -19.00 10.18
CA VAL A 358 -25.69 -19.48 8.97
C VAL A 358 -25.10 -20.81 8.49
N ASP A 359 -23.78 -21.02 8.59
CA ASP A 359 -23.12 -22.28 8.21
C ASP A 359 -23.43 -23.43 9.17
N GLU A 360 -23.57 -23.18 10.48
CA GLU A 360 -23.94 -24.21 11.45
C GLU A 360 -25.40 -24.70 11.30
N ASN A 361 -26.29 -23.89 10.70
CA ASN A 361 -27.68 -24.28 10.45
C ASN A 361 -27.91 -24.88 9.03
N SER A 362 -26.91 -24.96 8.18
CA SER A 362 -27.02 -25.52 6.82
C SER A 362 -26.59 -27.00 6.68
N GLU A 363 -26.18 -27.66 7.78
CA GLU A 363 -25.74 -29.08 7.75
C GLU A 363 -26.86 -30.11 8.02
N GLU A 364 -28.16 -29.80 7.82
CA GLU A 364 -29.18 -30.83 7.84
C GLU A 364 -30.21 -30.64 6.72
N GLU A 365 -29.87 -31.08 5.50
CA GLU A 365 -30.80 -31.67 4.51
C GLU A 365 -30.01 -32.19 3.32
N PHE A 366 -29.42 -33.38 3.45
CA PHE A 366 -28.95 -34.15 2.31
C PHE A 366 -30.16 -34.82 1.64
N ASP A 367 -30.58 -34.26 0.54
CA ASP A 367 -31.62 -34.82 -0.31
C ASP A 367 -31.05 -36.04 -1.05
N GLU A 368 -31.70 -37.23 -0.91
CA GLU A 368 -31.28 -38.49 -1.53
C GLU A 368 -31.28 -38.44 -3.09
N ASP A 369 -31.83 -37.40 -3.69
CA ASP A 369 -31.89 -37.21 -5.15
C ASP A 369 -30.56 -36.78 -5.80
N ASP A 370 -29.60 -36.26 -5.02
CA ASP A 370 -28.28 -35.84 -5.54
C ASP A 370 -27.28 -36.99 -5.72
N MET A 371 -27.51 -38.14 -5.14
CA MET A 371 -26.65 -39.31 -5.36
C MET A 371 -26.89 -40.00 -6.73
N GLU A 372 -28.12 -39.97 -7.25
CA GLU A 372 -28.45 -40.58 -8.54
C GLU A 372 -27.89 -39.77 -9.73
N LEU A 373 -27.69 -38.45 -9.55
CA LEU A 373 -27.11 -37.58 -10.57
C LEU A 373 -25.58 -37.73 -10.70
N LYS A 374 -24.88 -37.99 -9.60
CA LYS A 374 -23.44 -38.23 -9.58
C LYS A 374 -23.02 -39.57 -10.20
N GLU A 375 -23.84 -40.61 -10.05
CA GLU A 375 -23.56 -41.91 -10.70
C GLU A 375 -23.77 -41.84 -12.22
N LYS A 376 -24.69 -40.99 -12.72
CA LYS A 376 -24.91 -40.81 -14.16
C LYS A 376 -23.79 -40.02 -14.84
N ILE A 377 -23.09 -39.13 -14.13
CA ILE A 377 -21.96 -38.35 -14.68
C ILE A 377 -20.67 -39.17 -14.75
N LEU A 378 -20.47 -40.17 -13.91
CA LEU A 378 -19.29 -41.05 -13.89
C LEU A 378 -19.34 -42.17 -14.92
N SER A 379 -20.42 -42.37 -15.66
CA SER A 379 -20.57 -43.44 -16.68
C SER A 379 -20.33 -42.99 -18.13
N TYR A 380 -19.95 -41.72 -18.38
CA TYR A 380 -19.54 -41.30 -19.72
C TYR A 380 -18.07 -41.61 -19.95
N ASP A 381 -17.86 -42.65 -20.75
CA ASP A 381 -16.57 -43.21 -21.18
C ASP A 381 -15.83 -42.21 -22.09
N VAL A 382 -14.57 -41.94 -21.73
CA VAL A 382 -13.65 -41.07 -22.51
C VAL A 382 -13.08 -41.93 -23.66
N ARG A 383 -13.88 -42.16 -24.70
CA ARG A 383 -13.41 -42.76 -25.95
C ARG A 383 -14.30 -42.30 -27.11
N ASP A 384 -14.13 -41.06 -27.53
CA ASP A 384 -14.54 -40.65 -28.89
C ASP A 384 -14.14 -39.17 -29.13
N PHE A 385 -12.84 -38.93 -29.35
CA PHE A 385 -12.33 -37.78 -30.11
C PHE A 385 -10.92 -38.10 -30.61
N GLU A 386 -10.84 -38.99 -31.61
CA GLU A 386 -9.82 -38.94 -32.66
C GLU A 386 -10.54 -38.60 -33.96
N VAL A 387 -10.34 -37.40 -34.49
CA VAL A 387 -10.05 -37.07 -35.92
C VAL A 387 -9.46 -35.67 -35.92
#